data_2794ff98b28ac984e393138aa858c43d
#
_entry.id   2794ff98b28ac984e393138aa858c43d
#
_cell.length_a   1.000
_cell.length_b   1.000
_cell.length_c   1.000
_cell.angle_alpha   90.00
_cell.angle_beta   90.00
_cell.angle_gamma   90.00
#
_symmetry.space_group_name_H-M   'P 1'
#
loop_
_entity.id
_entity.type
_entity.pdbx_description
1 polymer ?
#
loop_
_entity_poly.entity_id
_entity_poly.type
_entity_poly.pdbx_seq_one_letter_code
_entity_poly.pdbx_strand_id
1 'polypeptide(L)'
;MDSKERSSNGDETTAMSRIPVTILGATGVVGQRFVRRLTDHPLFEIRHLAASDRSTGKTYEDACAWRLDGEPYGGLRQQRLRAAHPSEAPSPVVLCALDT
;
A
#
# COMPACT_ATOMS: atom_id res chain seq x y z
N MET A 1 18.13 -6.14 25.64
CA MET A 1 17.57 -5.90 25.69
C MET A 1 17.03 -5.81 25.43
N ASP A 2 17.44 -5.91 25.08
CA ASP A 2 16.87 -5.61 24.85
C ASP A 2 16.53 -5.54 24.34
N SER A 3 16.74 -5.84 24.15
CA SER A 3 16.24 -5.64 23.80
C SER A 3 15.97 -5.58 23.16
N LYS A 4 16.11 -5.82 23.00
CA LYS A 4 15.68 -5.65 22.52
C LYS A 4 15.59 -5.69 22.04
N GLU A 5 15.97 -5.95 22.00
CA GLU A 5 15.59 -5.82 21.71
C GLU A 5 15.40 -5.94 21.16
N ARG A 6 15.63 -6.43 21.08
CA ARG A 6 15.12 -6.42 20.66
C ARG A 6 14.94 -6.71 20.00
N SER A 7 15.25 -6.95 19.85
CA SER A 7 14.85 -7.03 19.44
C SER A 7 14.78 -7.18 18.72
N SER A 8 15.11 -7.42 18.59
CA SER A 8 14.93 -7.36 18.18
C SER A 8 15.10 -7.44 17.49
N ASN A 9 15.57 -7.74 17.27
CA ASN A 9 15.62 -7.55 16.82
C ASN A 9 15.72 -7.85 16.06
N GLY A 10 16.36 -8.43 16.28
CA GLY A 10 16.43 -8.51 15.72
C GLY A 10 15.84 -8.51 14.77
N ASP A 11 15.35 -9.07 14.71
CA ASP A 11 14.78 -8.79 13.96
C ASP A 11 13.81 -7.96 13.77
N GLU A 12 13.14 -7.79 14.24
CA GLU A 12 12.23 -6.74 14.11
C GLU A 12 12.76 -5.63 13.26
N THR A 13 13.96 -5.54 13.20
CA THR A 13 14.66 -4.60 12.35
C THR A 13 14.20 -4.69 10.92
N THR A 14 13.93 -5.89 10.46
CA THR A 14 13.52 -6.11 9.08
C THR A 14 12.26 -5.36 8.76
N ALA A 15 11.26 -5.43 9.64
CA ALA A 15 10.00 -4.73 9.39
C ALA A 15 10.20 -3.23 9.36
N MET A 16 11.10 -2.71 10.22
CA MET A 16 11.37 -1.30 10.25
C MET A 16 12.17 -0.82 9.06
N SER A 17 12.80 -1.76 8.34
CA SER A 17 13.64 -1.42 7.21
C SER A 17 12.89 -1.43 5.89
N ARG A 18 11.61 -1.76 5.89
CA ARG A 18 10.87 -1.79 4.65
C ARG A 18 10.73 -0.40 4.05
N ILE A 19 10.77 -0.36 2.74
CA ILE A 19 10.68 0.88 1.99
C ILE A 19 9.20 1.21 1.77
N PRO A 20 8.73 2.36 2.23
CA PRO A 20 7.33 2.74 2.02
C PRO A 20 7.03 3.01 0.54
N VAL A 21 5.86 2.56 0.08
CA VAL A 21 5.46 2.69 -1.31
C VAL A 21 4.07 3.31 -1.37
N THR A 22 3.86 4.21 -2.31
CA THR A 22 2.54 4.72 -2.67
C THR A 22 2.14 4.11 -4.00
N ILE A 23 0.90 3.61 -4.10
CA ILE A 23 0.38 3.08 -5.34
C ILE A 23 -0.66 4.06 -5.88
N LEU A 24 -0.35 4.69 -7.01
CA LEU A 24 -1.29 5.58 -7.70
C LEU A 24 -2.16 4.75 -8.62
N GLY A 25 -3.47 4.98 -8.57
CA GLY A 25 -4.39 4.19 -9.37
C GLY A 25 -4.70 2.85 -8.74
N ALA A 26 -4.73 2.80 -7.41
CA ALA A 26 -4.87 1.55 -6.67
C ALA A 26 -6.18 0.81 -6.95
N THR A 27 -7.21 1.51 -7.43
CA THR A 27 -8.52 0.88 -7.65
C THR A 27 -8.63 0.15 -8.98
N GLY A 28 -7.72 0.40 -9.92
CA GLY A 28 -7.73 -0.29 -11.20
C GLY A 28 -7.06 -1.65 -11.10
N VAL A 29 -7.19 -2.43 -12.18
CA VAL A 29 -6.64 -3.80 -12.19
C VAL A 29 -5.12 -3.81 -12.02
N VAL A 30 -4.42 -2.90 -12.69
CA VAL A 30 -2.97 -2.84 -12.57
C VAL A 30 -2.56 -2.44 -11.16
N GLY A 31 -3.27 -1.47 -10.57
CA GLY A 31 -3.01 -1.07 -9.19
C GLY A 31 -3.25 -2.22 -8.22
N GLN A 32 -4.31 -2.98 -8.43
CA GLN A 32 -4.59 -4.15 -7.60
C GLN A 32 -3.49 -5.20 -7.72
N ARG A 33 -2.91 -5.35 -8.91
CA ARG A 33 -1.79 -6.27 -9.09
C ARG A 33 -0.58 -5.84 -8.28
N PHE A 34 -0.30 -4.53 -8.23
CA PHE A 34 0.78 -4.03 -7.39
C PHE A 34 0.50 -4.34 -5.92
N VAL A 35 -0.75 -4.10 -5.48
CA VAL A 35 -1.12 -4.39 -4.09
C VAL A 35 -0.89 -5.86 -3.79
N ARG A 36 -1.35 -6.74 -4.67
CA ARG A 36 -1.19 -8.17 -4.44
C ARG A 36 0.29 -8.56 -4.35
N ARG A 37 1.11 -8.01 -5.24
CA ARG A 37 2.52 -8.35 -5.25
C ARG A 37 3.28 -7.82 -4.04
N LEU A 38 2.84 -6.70 -3.51
CA LEU A 38 3.54 -6.09 -2.39
C LEU A 38 3.01 -6.52 -1.03
N THR A 39 1.90 -7.26 -1.00
CA THR A 39 1.38 -7.80 0.26
C THR A 39 2.44 -8.73 0.84
N ASP A 40 2.82 -8.44 2.10
CA ASP A 40 3.83 -9.21 2.82
C ASP A 40 5.19 -9.25 2.14
N HIS A 41 5.48 -8.28 1.30
CA HIS A 41 6.76 -8.20 0.64
C HIS A 41 7.88 -7.93 1.66
N PRO A 42 9.01 -8.61 1.57
CA PRO A 42 10.06 -8.43 2.56
C PRO A 42 10.79 -7.09 2.50
N LEU A 43 10.78 -6.42 1.36
CA LEU A 43 11.52 -5.17 1.17
C LEU A 43 10.64 -3.93 1.12
N PHE A 44 9.37 -4.08 0.77
CA PHE A 44 8.48 -2.93 0.58
C PHE A 44 7.23 -3.06 1.41
N GLU A 45 6.70 -1.92 1.85
CA GLU A 45 5.40 -1.91 2.52
C GLU A 45 4.53 -0.87 1.82
N ILE A 46 3.26 -1.19 1.66
CA ILE A 46 2.33 -0.25 1.07
C ILE A 46 1.95 0.76 2.14
N ARG A 47 2.34 2.02 1.92
CA ARG A 47 2.06 3.09 2.86
C ARG A 47 0.79 3.83 2.50
N HIS A 48 0.64 4.16 1.22
CA HIS A 48 -0.52 4.92 0.75
C HIS A 48 -1.09 4.30 -0.49
N LEU A 49 -2.43 4.32 -0.56
CA LEU A 49 -3.17 3.97 -1.77
C LEU A 49 -3.82 5.26 -2.26
N ALA A 50 -3.58 5.62 -3.50
CA ALA A 50 -4.09 6.85 -4.06
C ALA A 50 -4.95 6.56 -5.29
N ALA A 51 -5.97 7.38 -5.49
CA ALA A 51 -6.91 7.20 -6.57
C ALA A 51 -7.45 8.56 -7.00
N SER A 52 -8.37 8.55 -7.98
CA SER A 52 -8.97 9.78 -8.46
C SER A 52 -9.75 10.47 -7.34
N ASP A 53 -10.07 11.74 -7.57
CA ASP A 53 -10.83 12.53 -6.59
C ASP A 53 -12.14 11.88 -6.22
N ARG A 54 -12.74 11.16 -7.16
CA ARG A 54 -14.01 10.49 -6.94
C ARG A 54 -13.92 9.44 -5.85
N SER A 55 -12.77 8.82 -5.70
CA SER A 55 -12.55 7.75 -4.72
C SER A 55 -11.85 8.22 -3.46
N THR A 56 -11.32 9.43 -3.45
CA THR A 56 -10.57 9.94 -2.31
C THR A 56 -11.43 9.96 -1.05
N GLY A 57 -10.89 9.48 0.04
CA GLY A 57 -11.58 9.43 1.32
C GLY A 57 -12.39 8.17 1.56
N LYS A 58 -12.68 7.40 0.52
CA LYS A 58 -13.36 6.13 0.68
C LYS A 58 -12.37 5.07 1.13
N THR A 59 -12.89 4.02 1.76
CA THR A 59 -12.03 2.87 2.04
C THR A 59 -11.78 2.13 0.74
N TYR A 60 -10.71 1.34 0.72
CA TYR A 60 -10.35 0.61 -0.48
C TYR A 60 -11.49 -0.32 -0.92
N GLU A 61 -12.10 -1.04 0.01
CA GLU A 61 -13.18 -1.97 -0.35
C GLU A 61 -14.43 -1.26 -0.85
N ASP A 62 -14.68 -0.03 -0.37
CA ASP A 62 -15.84 0.73 -0.84
C ASP A 62 -15.60 1.34 -2.21
N ALA A 63 -14.36 1.59 -2.55
CA ALA A 63 -14.03 2.30 -3.79
C ALA A 63 -13.99 1.38 -5.00
N CYS A 64 -13.72 0.10 -4.81
CA CYS A 64 -13.62 -0.81 -5.95
C CYS A 64 -13.82 -2.26 -5.50
N ALA A 65 -14.13 -3.10 -6.48
CA ALA A 65 -14.24 -4.53 -6.23
C ALA A 65 -12.86 -5.17 -6.47
N TRP A 66 -12.49 -6.11 -5.61
CA TRP A 66 -11.25 -6.84 -5.81
C TRP A 66 -11.44 -7.87 -6.93
N ARG A 67 -10.58 -7.81 -7.92
CA ARG A 67 -10.74 -8.62 -9.14
C ARG A 67 -9.70 -9.71 -9.29
N LEU A 68 -8.80 -9.85 -8.32
CA LEU A 68 -7.69 -10.79 -8.43
C LEU A 68 -7.81 -11.91 -7.41
N ASP A 69 -7.06 -12.98 -7.66
CA ASP A 69 -6.95 -14.05 -6.69
C ASP A 69 -6.11 -13.61 -5.51
N GLY A 70 -6.21 -14.36 -4.42
CA GLY A 70 -5.41 -14.10 -3.23
C GLY A 70 -6.18 -13.31 -2.20
N GLU A 71 -5.46 -12.77 -1.22
CA GLU A 71 -6.08 -12.02 -0.14
C GLU A 71 -6.76 -10.78 -0.71
N PRO A 72 -8.10 -10.67 -0.57
CA PRO A 72 -8.81 -9.52 -1.11
C PRO A 72 -8.23 -8.22 -0.55
N TYR A 73 -7.97 -7.26 -1.44
CA TYR A 73 -7.43 -5.95 -1.09
C TYR A 73 -6.07 -6.02 -0.38
N GLY A 74 -5.40 -7.17 -0.44
CA GLY A 74 -4.12 -7.33 0.24
C GLY A 74 -4.20 -7.08 1.73
N GLY A 75 -5.37 -7.27 2.33
CA GLY A 75 -5.58 -6.99 3.74
C GLY A 75 -5.82 -5.53 4.04
N LEU A 76 -5.96 -4.68 3.03
CA LEU A 76 -6.08 -3.23 3.22
C LEU A 76 -7.51 -2.72 2.99
N ARG A 77 -8.50 -3.54 3.31
CA ARG A 77 -9.92 -3.20 3.06
C ARG A 77 -10.32 -1.85 3.63
N GLN A 78 -9.86 -1.55 4.82
CA GLN A 78 -10.29 -0.35 5.53
C GLN A 78 -9.38 0.85 5.33
N GLN A 79 -8.32 0.68 4.56
CA GLN A 79 -7.41 1.79 4.33
C GLN A 79 -8.08 2.84 3.46
N ARG A 80 -8.01 4.09 3.89
CA ARG A 80 -8.61 5.19 3.16
C ARG A 80 -7.73 5.59 1.98
N LEU A 81 -8.39 5.87 0.85
CA LEU A 81 -7.69 6.30 -0.34
C LEU A 81 -7.35 7.78 -0.25
N ARG A 82 -6.17 8.11 -0.75
CA ARG A 82 -5.67 9.47 -0.80
C ARG A 82 -5.80 10.03 -2.21
N ALA A 83 -5.76 11.35 -2.33
CA ALA A 83 -5.71 11.97 -3.64
C ALA A 83 -4.39 11.61 -4.31
N ALA A 84 -4.41 11.48 -5.63
CA ALA A 84 -3.21 11.14 -6.40
C ALA A 84 -2.35 12.38 -6.58
N HIS A 85 -1.80 12.87 -5.49
CA HIS A 85 -1.03 14.11 -5.44
C HIS A 85 0.14 13.92 -4.49
N PRO A 86 1.34 14.39 -4.85
CA PRO A 86 2.52 14.15 -4.01
C PRO A 86 2.39 14.59 -2.56
N SER A 87 1.67 15.69 -2.31
CA SER A 87 1.53 16.18 -0.93
C SER A 87 0.54 15.35 -0.12
N GLU A 88 -0.34 14.60 -0.79
CA GLU A 88 -1.36 13.82 -0.10
C GLU A 88 -0.98 12.37 0.13
N ALA A 89 0.00 11.88 -0.59
CA ALA A 89 0.42 10.48 -0.49
C ALA A 89 1.93 10.36 -0.63
N PRO A 90 2.70 10.99 0.27
CA PRO A 90 4.16 11.01 0.13
C PRO A 90 4.79 9.67 0.48
N SER A 91 5.69 9.23 -0.35
CA SER A 91 6.50 8.03 -0.12
C SER A 91 7.76 8.12 -0.99
N PRO A 92 8.88 7.53 -0.56
CA PRO A 92 10.08 7.53 -1.38
C PRO A 92 9.93 6.75 -2.69
N VAL A 93 9.01 5.80 -2.74
CA VAL A 93 8.77 5.03 -3.98
C VAL A 93 7.30 5.17 -4.35
N VAL A 94 7.04 5.47 -5.62
CA VAL A 94 5.69 5.59 -6.13
C VAL A 94 5.52 4.68 -7.33
N LEU A 95 4.54 3.81 -7.28
CA LEU A 95 4.19 2.95 -8.41
C LEU A 95 2.94 3.53 -9.07
N CYS A 96 3.05 3.86 -10.33
CA CYS A 96 1.96 4.51 -11.04
C CYS A 96 1.21 3.51 -11.91
N ALA A 97 -0.06 3.32 -11.60
CA ALA A 97 -0.94 2.44 -12.35
C ALA A 97 -2.10 3.20 -12.97
N LEU A 98 -1.92 4.49 -13.19
CA LEU A 98 -2.96 5.33 -13.78
C LEU A 98 -3.02 5.10 -15.28
N ASP A 99 -4.25 5.02 -15.79
CA ASP A 99 -4.46 4.99 -17.23
C ASP A 99 -4.22 6.38 -17.81
N THR A 100 -3.70 6.40 -19.02
CA THR A 100 -3.48 7.68 -19.70
C THR A 100 -4.44 7.87 -20.90
#